data_ec61fdb0df8a5f6ca35e90d2bc0feda7
#
_entry.id   ec61fdb0df8a5f6ca35e90d2bc0feda7
#
_cell.length_a   1.000
_cell.length_b   1.000
_cell.length_c   1.000
_cell.angle_alpha   90.00
_cell.angle_beta   90.00
_cell.angle_gamma   90.00
#
_symmetry.space_group_name_H-M   'P 1'
#
loop_
_entity.id
_entity.type
_entity.pdbx_description
1 polymer ?
#
loop_
_entity_poly.entity_id
_entity_poly.type
_entity_poly.pdbx_seq_one_letter_code
_entity_poly.pdbx_strand_id
1 'polypeptide(L)'
;MGPRYEKRGVKMNRKVTVVGGAGNVGATVARSIAEKELADVVIVDIADQKAAGVALDILETCPIVGSDSLVIGGSDYSQSANSDVVVVTSGVPRKPGMSRDDLLNVNFNIMKAVTEQVVKYSPNCIIVPVANPLDAMCQAVYKLSGFPRERVIGMAGVLDSARMRTFIALELSVSVENVHAFVLGGHGDTMVPLPRLSTVAGIPITQLLSKERIDAICKRTADGGAEITKLVGTSAWYAPGESAAEMVEAILKDKKKILPCSAYLEGEYGVKGQFLGVPVKLGANGIEQIIEIRLEADEQAALDKSAAAVKELIDVIKM
;
A
#
# COMPACT_ATOMS: atom_id res chain seq x y z
N MET A 1 -1.01 17.53 26.18
CA MET A 1 0.00 16.90 27.02
C MET A 1 1.37 17.10 26.34
N GLY A 2 2.14 18.06 26.84
CA GLY A 2 3.48 18.37 26.31
C GLY A 2 4.57 17.45 26.85
N PRO A 3 5.80 17.72 26.57
CA PRO A 3 6.93 16.87 26.19
C PRO A 3 7.41 15.91 27.29
N ARG A 4 6.79 14.73 27.40
CA ARG A 4 7.32 13.64 28.25
C ARG A 4 8.18 12.63 27.48
N TYR A 5 8.38 12.83 26.18
CA TYR A 5 9.02 11.87 25.30
C TYR A 5 10.56 11.94 25.27
N GLU A 6 11.15 13.02 25.79
CA GLU A 6 12.61 13.15 25.83
C GLU A 6 13.33 12.31 26.93
N LYS A 7 12.59 11.62 27.80
CA LYS A 7 13.14 10.95 28.97
C LYS A 7 13.29 9.43 28.88
N ARG A 8 12.87 8.77 27.78
CA ARG A 8 13.23 7.36 27.55
C ARG A 8 14.57 7.31 26.83
N GLY A 9 15.60 6.78 27.47
CA GLY A 9 16.95 6.67 26.92
C GLY A 9 17.09 5.74 25.70
N VAL A 10 15.99 5.23 25.14
CA VAL A 10 15.92 4.50 23.87
C VAL A 10 15.16 5.39 22.89
N LYS A 11 15.86 6.21 22.13
CA LYS A 11 15.30 7.01 21.04
C LYS A 11 15.32 6.16 19.80
N MET A 12 14.16 5.70 19.34
CA MET A 12 14.06 5.24 17.97
C MET A 12 14.36 6.42 17.06
N ASN A 13 15.37 6.30 16.19
CA ASN A 13 15.77 7.39 15.30
C ASN A 13 14.84 7.54 14.09
N ARG A 14 13.78 6.74 14.00
CA ARG A 14 12.85 6.67 12.85
C ARG A 14 11.43 6.93 13.29
N LYS A 15 10.68 7.63 12.44
CA LYS A 15 9.28 7.95 12.69
C LYS A 15 8.43 7.61 11.47
N VAL A 16 7.31 6.95 11.70
CA VAL A 16 6.28 6.70 10.69
C VAL A 16 4.98 7.37 11.11
N THR A 17 4.41 8.14 10.20
CA THR A 17 3.04 8.68 10.40
C THR A 17 2.04 7.86 9.59
N VAL A 18 0.92 7.51 10.21
CA VAL A 18 -0.21 6.86 9.56
C VAL A 18 -1.40 7.81 9.58
N VAL A 19 -1.73 8.38 8.42
CA VAL A 19 -2.87 9.28 8.25
C VAL A 19 -4.12 8.47 7.91
N GLY A 20 -5.22 8.74 8.62
CA GLY A 20 -6.40 7.87 8.63
C GLY A 20 -6.23 6.67 9.57
N GLY A 21 -5.28 6.78 10.51
CA GLY A 21 -4.84 5.67 11.36
C GLY A 21 -5.84 5.21 12.41
N ALA A 22 -6.93 5.94 12.66
CA ALA A 22 -8.05 5.48 13.46
C ALA A 22 -9.00 4.53 12.71
N GLY A 23 -8.82 4.37 11.39
CA GLY A 23 -9.50 3.35 10.57
C GLY A 23 -8.83 1.98 10.68
N ASN A 24 -9.54 0.91 10.27
CA ASN A 24 -9.05 -0.46 10.43
C ASN A 24 -7.73 -0.74 9.70
N VAL A 25 -7.58 -0.26 8.45
CA VAL A 25 -6.33 -0.43 7.69
C VAL A 25 -5.19 0.32 8.37
N GLY A 26 -5.42 1.59 8.72
CA GLY A 26 -4.40 2.42 9.36
C GLY A 26 -3.98 1.90 10.73
N ALA A 27 -4.91 1.43 11.56
CA ALA A 27 -4.60 0.80 12.83
C ALA A 27 -3.78 -0.49 12.65
N THR A 28 -4.08 -1.30 11.61
CA THR A 28 -3.28 -2.50 11.28
C THR A 28 -1.86 -2.10 10.88
N VAL A 29 -1.67 -1.08 10.04
CA VAL A 29 -0.35 -0.55 9.67
C VAL A 29 0.42 -0.10 10.92
N ALA A 30 -0.20 0.74 11.74
CA ALA A 30 0.39 1.31 12.95
C ALA A 30 0.85 0.21 13.92
N ARG A 31 -0.04 -0.76 14.15
CA ARG A 31 0.25 -1.92 15.00
C ARG A 31 1.42 -2.75 14.45
N SER A 32 1.40 -3.11 13.17
CA SER A 32 2.46 -3.93 12.56
C SER A 32 3.83 -3.25 12.63
N ILE A 33 3.89 -1.92 12.43
CA ILE A 33 5.12 -1.15 12.55
C ILE A 33 5.62 -1.14 13.99
N ALA A 34 4.73 -0.92 14.96
CA ALA A 34 5.07 -0.89 16.38
C ALA A 34 5.53 -2.27 16.88
N GLU A 35 4.77 -3.34 16.59
CA GLU A 35 5.11 -4.71 17.01
C GLU A 35 6.43 -5.22 16.44
N LYS A 36 6.76 -4.83 15.20
CA LYS A 36 8.05 -5.17 14.56
C LYS A 36 9.19 -4.23 14.96
N GLU A 37 8.93 -3.28 15.83
CA GLU A 37 9.89 -2.28 16.31
C GLU A 37 10.64 -1.58 15.17
N LEU A 38 9.88 -1.17 14.13
CA LEU A 38 10.44 -0.53 12.95
C LEU A 38 10.70 0.97 13.16
N ALA A 39 9.80 1.64 13.89
CA ALA A 39 9.81 3.07 14.12
C ALA A 39 8.86 3.46 15.26
N ASP A 40 9.01 4.68 15.79
CA ASP A 40 7.94 5.34 16.52
C ASP A 40 6.79 5.68 15.57
N VAL A 41 5.54 5.53 16.03
CA VAL A 41 4.35 5.69 15.19
C VAL A 41 3.51 6.87 15.64
N VAL A 42 3.13 7.71 14.69
CA VAL A 42 2.17 8.79 14.88
C VAL A 42 0.90 8.46 14.09
N ILE A 43 -0.21 8.31 14.78
CA ILE A 43 -1.53 8.13 14.18
C ILE A 43 -2.18 9.51 14.05
N VAL A 44 -2.49 9.94 12.81
CA VAL A 44 -3.23 11.17 12.55
C VAL A 44 -4.59 10.83 11.96
N ASP A 45 -5.66 11.36 12.57
CA ASP A 45 -7.02 11.17 12.09
C ASP A 45 -7.90 12.37 12.45
N ILE A 46 -8.93 12.65 11.66
CA ILE A 46 -9.94 13.69 11.98
C ILE A 46 -10.73 13.36 13.25
N ALA A 47 -10.84 12.06 13.58
CA ALA A 47 -11.46 11.57 14.81
C ALA A 47 -10.45 11.55 15.96
N ASP A 48 -10.09 12.72 16.49
CA ASP A 48 -9.02 12.97 17.46
C ASP A 48 -8.99 11.96 18.63
N GLN A 49 -10.11 11.85 19.37
CA GLN A 49 -10.19 10.95 20.51
C GLN A 49 -10.05 9.47 20.12
N LYS A 50 -10.60 9.08 18.96
CA LYS A 50 -10.48 7.73 18.46
C LYS A 50 -9.02 7.42 18.09
N ALA A 51 -8.32 8.35 17.44
CA ALA A 51 -6.90 8.22 17.13
C ALA A 51 -6.05 8.04 18.39
N ALA A 52 -6.32 8.85 19.41
CA ALA A 52 -5.66 8.74 20.72
C ALA A 52 -5.94 7.39 21.40
N GLY A 53 -7.20 6.91 21.34
CA GLY A 53 -7.59 5.61 21.89
C GLY A 53 -6.93 4.43 21.17
N VAL A 54 -6.93 4.42 19.82
CA VAL A 54 -6.25 3.40 19.01
C VAL A 54 -4.74 3.39 19.27
N ALA A 55 -4.12 4.57 19.38
CA ALA A 55 -2.70 4.68 19.68
C ALA A 55 -2.36 4.11 21.07
N LEU A 56 -3.21 4.39 22.08
CA LEU A 56 -3.03 3.86 23.42
C LEU A 56 -3.18 2.33 23.45
N ASP A 57 -4.20 1.78 22.80
CA ASP A 57 -4.45 0.34 22.71
C ASP A 57 -3.26 -0.39 22.05
N ILE A 58 -2.73 0.15 20.94
CA ILE A 58 -1.52 -0.38 20.30
C ILE A 58 -0.30 -0.25 21.23
N LEU A 59 -0.13 0.89 21.91
CA LEU A 59 0.99 1.09 22.83
C LEU A 59 0.97 0.07 23.97
N GLU A 60 -0.21 -0.33 24.45
CA GLU A 60 -0.38 -1.35 25.49
C GLU A 60 -0.05 -2.76 24.99
N THR A 61 0.00 -3.02 23.68
CA THR A 61 0.50 -4.30 23.16
C THR A 61 2.03 -4.40 23.21
N CYS A 62 2.74 -3.27 23.16
CA CYS A 62 4.19 -3.23 23.07
C CYS A 62 4.91 -4.01 24.19
N PRO A 63 4.56 -3.89 25.47
CA PRO A 63 5.20 -4.68 26.54
C PRO A 63 4.92 -6.19 26.42
N ILE A 64 3.83 -6.59 25.75
CA ILE A 64 3.48 -8.00 25.57
C ILE A 64 4.35 -8.64 24.48
N VAL A 65 4.62 -7.89 23.40
CA VAL A 65 5.41 -8.37 22.26
C VAL A 65 6.90 -8.02 22.37
N GLY A 66 7.30 -7.28 23.40
CA GLY A 66 8.71 -6.90 23.65
C GLY A 66 9.19 -5.77 22.74
N SER A 67 8.33 -4.82 22.38
CA SER A 67 8.66 -3.64 21.57
C SER A 67 8.78 -2.39 22.43
N ASP A 68 9.79 -1.56 22.16
CA ASP A 68 9.98 -0.23 22.76
C ASP A 68 9.45 0.92 21.88
N SER A 69 8.77 0.60 20.78
CA SER A 69 8.15 1.61 19.91
C SER A 69 7.16 2.48 20.66
N LEU A 70 7.25 3.79 20.44
CA LEU A 70 6.27 4.73 20.94
C LEU A 70 5.13 4.88 19.94
N VAL A 71 3.89 4.87 20.42
CA VAL A 71 2.71 5.11 19.60
C VAL A 71 1.90 6.25 20.19
N ILE A 72 1.67 7.30 19.41
CA ILE A 72 0.83 8.43 19.79
C ILE A 72 -0.25 8.67 18.73
N GLY A 73 -1.36 9.29 19.10
CA GLY A 73 -2.46 9.55 18.17
C GLY A 73 -3.23 10.80 18.52
N GLY A 74 -3.80 11.43 17.49
CA GLY A 74 -4.63 12.63 17.59
C GLY A 74 -4.95 13.21 16.22
N SER A 75 -5.41 14.45 16.19
CA SER A 75 -5.72 15.19 14.95
C SER A 75 -4.63 16.22 14.57
N ASP A 76 -3.64 16.42 15.43
CA ASP A 76 -2.59 17.43 15.24
C ASP A 76 -1.46 16.89 14.35
N TYR A 77 -1.41 17.39 13.12
CA TYR A 77 -0.33 17.05 12.17
C TYR A 77 1.06 17.52 12.60
N SER A 78 1.19 18.47 13.54
CA SER A 78 2.51 18.92 14.01
C SER A 78 3.32 17.77 14.63
N GLN A 79 2.65 16.76 15.18
CA GLN A 79 3.28 15.57 15.74
C GLN A 79 3.93 14.67 14.65
N SER A 80 3.44 14.77 13.42
CA SER A 80 4.01 14.05 12.27
C SER A 80 5.32 14.65 11.74
N ALA A 81 5.75 15.80 12.29
CA ALA A 81 6.92 16.51 11.77
C ALA A 81 8.17 15.63 11.68
N ASN A 82 8.85 15.71 10.52
CA ASN A 82 10.06 14.95 10.21
C ASN A 82 9.86 13.41 10.24
N SER A 83 8.71 12.93 9.77
CA SER A 83 8.52 11.49 9.54
C SER A 83 9.39 11.02 8.38
N ASP A 84 9.95 9.81 8.50
CA ASP A 84 10.69 9.14 7.42
C ASP A 84 9.74 8.61 6.35
N VAL A 85 8.63 8.04 6.79
CA VAL A 85 7.57 7.51 5.91
C VAL A 85 6.21 7.99 6.41
N VAL A 86 5.34 8.38 5.48
CA VAL A 86 3.94 8.69 5.75
C VAL A 86 3.04 7.73 4.97
N VAL A 87 2.29 6.90 5.67
CA VAL A 87 1.30 6.00 5.08
C VAL A 87 -0.06 6.70 5.09
N VAL A 88 -0.70 6.84 3.91
CA VAL A 88 -1.98 7.54 3.78
C VAL A 88 -3.09 6.53 3.52
N THR A 89 -3.85 6.22 4.57
CA THR A 89 -5.01 5.31 4.50
C THR A 89 -6.34 6.06 4.51
N SER A 90 -6.28 7.40 4.57
CA SER A 90 -7.45 8.27 4.59
C SER A 90 -8.22 8.17 3.27
N GLY A 91 -9.51 7.93 3.37
CA GLY A 91 -10.41 7.83 2.24
C GLY A 91 -11.75 7.26 2.68
N VAL A 92 -12.78 7.46 1.89
CA VAL A 92 -14.09 6.86 2.13
C VAL A 92 -14.31 5.66 1.21
N PRO A 93 -14.91 4.57 1.70
CA PRO A 93 -15.33 3.47 0.85
C PRO A 93 -16.54 3.90 0.01
N ARG A 94 -16.76 3.20 -1.11
CA ARG A 94 -17.94 3.43 -1.93
C ARG A 94 -19.21 3.11 -1.14
N LYS A 95 -20.12 4.08 -1.10
CA LYS A 95 -21.43 3.93 -0.43
C LYS A 95 -22.51 3.57 -1.46
N PRO A 96 -23.61 2.91 -1.06
CA PRO A 96 -24.77 2.70 -1.92
C PRO A 96 -25.26 4.05 -2.49
N GLY A 97 -25.51 4.08 -3.81
CA GLY A 97 -25.95 5.29 -4.52
C GLY A 97 -24.84 6.26 -4.94
N MET A 98 -23.59 6.03 -4.52
CA MET A 98 -22.44 6.84 -4.94
C MET A 98 -21.93 6.35 -6.30
N SER A 99 -21.78 7.27 -7.25
CA SER A 99 -21.14 6.96 -8.54
C SER A 99 -19.63 6.75 -8.35
N ARG A 100 -18.95 6.23 -9.39
CA ARG A 100 -17.51 6.08 -9.42
C ARG A 100 -16.81 7.45 -9.34
N ASP A 101 -17.34 8.42 -10.07
CA ASP A 101 -16.79 9.77 -10.14
C ASP A 101 -17.00 10.55 -8.83
N ASP A 102 -18.12 10.35 -8.14
CA ASP A 102 -18.35 10.94 -6.83
C ASP A 102 -17.30 10.43 -5.81
N LEU A 103 -17.07 9.13 -5.79
CA LEU A 103 -16.05 8.53 -4.92
C LEU A 103 -14.67 9.09 -5.21
N LEU A 104 -14.32 9.18 -6.49
CA LEU A 104 -13.04 9.69 -6.96
C LEU A 104 -12.83 11.13 -6.52
N ASN A 105 -13.82 12.00 -6.72
CA ASN A 105 -13.76 13.42 -6.34
C ASN A 105 -13.68 13.61 -4.81
N VAL A 106 -14.45 12.83 -4.04
CA VAL A 106 -14.39 12.89 -2.56
C VAL A 106 -13.00 12.49 -2.09
N ASN A 107 -12.46 11.38 -2.56
CA ASN A 107 -11.15 10.91 -2.14
C ASN A 107 -10.01 11.80 -2.65
N PHE A 108 -10.15 12.41 -3.82
CA PHE A 108 -9.20 13.43 -4.30
C PHE A 108 -9.12 14.63 -3.34
N ASN A 109 -10.25 15.17 -2.90
CA ASN A 109 -10.27 16.27 -1.96
C ASN A 109 -9.65 15.90 -0.60
N ILE A 110 -9.86 14.67 -0.15
CA ILE A 110 -9.20 14.15 1.06
C ILE A 110 -7.68 14.07 0.83
N MET A 111 -7.23 13.50 -0.30
CA MET A 111 -5.80 13.41 -0.63
C MET A 111 -5.15 14.80 -0.73
N LYS A 112 -5.86 15.78 -1.29
CA LYS A 112 -5.37 17.18 -1.36
C LYS A 112 -5.10 17.72 0.04
N ALA A 113 -6.10 17.70 0.92
CA ALA A 113 -5.96 18.21 2.27
C ALA A 113 -4.87 17.49 3.08
N VAL A 114 -4.77 16.17 2.95
CA VAL A 114 -3.74 15.36 3.60
C VAL A 114 -2.35 15.68 3.05
N THR A 115 -2.19 15.73 1.72
CA THR A 115 -0.90 15.97 1.08
C THR A 115 -0.33 17.35 1.46
N GLU A 116 -1.17 18.39 1.52
CA GLU A 116 -0.76 19.73 1.97
C GLU A 116 -0.15 19.70 3.38
N GLN A 117 -0.75 18.95 4.31
CA GLN A 117 -0.22 18.80 5.67
C GLN A 117 1.06 17.96 5.71
N VAL A 118 1.11 16.86 4.93
CA VAL A 118 2.30 15.99 4.86
C VAL A 118 3.50 16.78 4.35
N VAL A 119 3.35 17.52 3.26
CA VAL A 119 4.43 18.36 2.69
C VAL A 119 4.90 19.43 3.69
N LYS A 120 3.97 20.03 4.41
CA LYS A 120 4.28 21.07 5.42
C LYS A 120 5.13 20.52 6.57
N TYR A 121 4.78 19.36 7.09
CA TYR A 121 5.41 18.86 8.33
C TYR A 121 6.52 17.83 8.07
N SER A 122 6.46 17.10 6.95
CA SER A 122 7.43 16.05 6.60
C SER A 122 7.90 16.14 5.13
N PRO A 123 8.55 17.25 4.73
CA PRO A 123 8.89 17.54 3.32
C PRO A 123 9.90 16.53 2.72
N ASN A 124 10.58 15.77 3.56
CA ASN A 124 11.58 14.79 3.12
C ASN A 124 11.10 13.33 3.22
N CYS A 125 9.86 13.08 3.62
CA CYS A 125 9.34 11.73 3.77
C CYS A 125 9.13 11.00 2.42
N ILE A 126 8.97 9.69 2.52
CA ILE A 126 8.39 8.87 1.48
C ILE A 126 6.90 8.72 1.78
N ILE A 127 6.04 8.93 0.78
CA ILE A 127 4.59 8.80 0.93
C ILE A 127 4.13 7.47 0.34
N VAL A 128 3.38 6.70 1.14
CA VAL A 128 2.78 5.43 0.73
C VAL A 128 1.25 5.57 0.75
N PRO A 129 0.61 5.94 -0.38
CA PRO A 129 -0.84 5.94 -0.50
C PRO A 129 -1.41 4.52 -0.48
N VAL A 130 -2.56 4.37 0.20
CA VAL A 130 -3.32 3.11 0.29
C VAL A 130 -4.79 3.31 -0.13
N ALA A 131 -5.26 4.56 -0.15
CA ALA A 131 -6.64 4.91 -0.46
C ALA A 131 -7.02 4.63 -1.92
N ASN A 132 -8.27 4.21 -2.14
CA ASN A 132 -8.79 3.88 -3.47
C ASN A 132 -9.62 5.05 -4.11
N PRO A 133 -9.65 5.14 -5.45
CA PRO A 133 -8.93 4.31 -6.45
C PRO A 133 -7.42 4.57 -6.40
N LEU A 134 -6.63 3.54 -6.11
CA LEU A 134 -5.24 3.70 -5.66
C LEU A 134 -4.36 4.48 -6.64
N ASP A 135 -4.28 4.03 -7.90
CA ASP A 135 -3.37 4.61 -8.88
C ASP A 135 -3.69 6.08 -9.15
N ALA A 136 -4.99 6.43 -9.20
CA ALA A 136 -5.46 7.80 -9.34
C ALA A 136 -5.15 8.66 -8.09
N MET A 137 -5.23 8.09 -6.88
CA MET A 137 -4.84 8.79 -5.64
C MET A 137 -3.32 8.97 -5.56
N CYS A 138 -2.52 8.00 -6.02
CA CYS A 138 -1.07 8.16 -6.16
C CYS A 138 -0.71 9.30 -7.11
N GLN A 139 -1.40 9.38 -8.25
CA GLN A 139 -1.23 10.47 -9.22
C GLN A 139 -1.53 11.83 -8.59
N ALA A 140 -2.62 11.92 -7.82
CA ALA A 140 -2.99 13.14 -7.10
C ALA A 140 -1.93 13.54 -6.07
N VAL A 141 -1.50 12.61 -5.22
CA VAL A 141 -0.45 12.84 -4.21
C VAL A 141 0.85 13.29 -4.87
N TYR A 142 1.28 12.64 -5.95
CA TYR A 142 2.49 13.01 -6.69
C TYR A 142 2.43 14.43 -7.23
N LYS A 143 1.33 14.79 -7.90
CA LYS A 143 1.14 16.14 -8.47
C LYS A 143 1.05 17.22 -7.40
N LEU A 144 0.35 16.95 -6.30
CA LEU A 144 0.12 17.90 -5.22
C LEU A 144 1.34 18.07 -4.30
N SER A 145 2.10 17.03 -4.07
CA SER A 145 3.30 17.10 -3.21
C SER A 145 4.48 17.78 -3.88
N GLY A 146 4.60 17.65 -5.19
CA GLY A 146 5.82 18.05 -5.93
C GLY A 146 7.04 17.20 -5.57
N PHE A 147 6.84 16.06 -4.92
CA PHE A 147 7.93 15.14 -4.59
C PHE A 147 8.46 14.43 -5.83
N PRO A 148 9.73 14.02 -5.85
CA PRO A 148 10.25 13.17 -6.91
C PRO A 148 9.48 11.83 -6.92
N ARG A 149 9.36 11.22 -8.11
CA ARG A 149 8.54 10.02 -8.34
C ARG A 149 8.94 8.83 -7.46
N GLU A 150 10.19 8.77 -7.05
CA GLU A 150 10.74 7.73 -6.20
C GLU A 150 10.18 7.78 -4.78
N ARG A 151 9.64 8.92 -4.36
CA ARG A 151 9.12 9.13 -3.00
C ARG A 151 7.60 9.06 -2.87
N VAL A 152 6.87 8.73 -3.95
CA VAL A 152 5.42 8.44 -3.90
C VAL A 152 5.20 7.04 -4.45
N ILE A 153 4.76 6.11 -3.60
CA ILE A 153 4.76 4.68 -3.90
C ILE A 153 3.44 4.07 -3.43
N GLY A 154 2.58 3.67 -4.37
CA GLY A 154 1.27 3.11 -4.03
C GLY A 154 1.33 1.65 -3.55
N MET A 155 0.59 1.32 -2.51
CA MET A 155 0.38 -0.05 -2.05
C MET A 155 -0.66 -0.73 -2.96
N ALA A 156 -0.20 -1.54 -3.90
CA ALA A 156 -1.00 -2.17 -4.95
C ALA A 156 -0.73 -3.67 -5.08
N GLY A 157 0.10 -4.04 -6.03
CA GLY A 157 0.43 -5.43 -6.35
C GLY A 157 1.03 -6.23 -5.20
N VAL A 158 1.59 -5.59 -4.17
CA VAL A 158 2.04 -6.27 -2.94
C VAL A 158 0.88 -7.05 -2.32
N LEU A 159 -0.28 -6.40 -2.16
CA LEU A 159 -1.50 -7.05 -1.66
C LEU A 159 -2.04 -8.09 -2.64
N ASP A 160 -2.10 -7.76 -3.93
CA ASP A 160 -2.68 -8.64 -4.93
C ASP A 160 -1.82 -9.90 -5.12
N SER A 161 -0.50 -9.75 -5.08
CA SER A 161 0.44 -10.87 -5.09
C SER A 161 0.35 -11.71 -3.82
N ALA A 162 0.11 -11.11 -2.65
CA ALA A 162 -0.10 -11.86 -1.40
C ALA A 162 -1.36 -12.75 -1.49
N ARG A 163 -2.45 -12.27 -2.10
CA ARG A 163 -3.66 -13.06 -2.38
C ARG A 163 -3.33 -14.24 -3.30
N MET A 164 -2.64 -13.99 -4.41
CA MET A 164 -2.24 -15.01 -5.37
C MET A 164 -1.35 -16.08 -4.71
N ARG A 165 -0.36 -15.67 -3.91
CA ARG A 165 0.49 -16.58 -3.13
C ARG A 165 -0.32 -17.47 -2.20
N THR A 166 -1.29 -16.88 -1.49
CA THR A 166 -2.19 -17.63 -0.59
C THR A 166 -2.99 -18.69 -1.35
N PHE A 167 -3.58 -18.34 -2.50
CA PHE A 167 -4.40 -19.27 -3.26
C PHE A 167 -3.58 -20.39 -3.92
N ILE A 168 -2.35 -20.08 -4.39
CA ILE A 168 -1.41 -21.10 -4.88
C ILE A 168 -1.02 -22.06 -3.74
N ALA A 169 -0.68 -21.53 -2.56
CA ALA A 169 -0.29 -22.34 -1.40
C ALA A 169 -1.41 -23.28 -0.95
N LEU A 170 -2.65 -22.79 -0.91
CA LEU A 170 -3.84 -23.58 -0.56
C LEU A 170 -4.11 -24.68 -1.60
N GLU A 171 -4.00 -24.35 -2.89
CA GLU A 171 -4.22 -25.29 -3.99
C GLU A 171 -3.25 -26.47 -3.95
N LEU A 172 -1.98 -26.18 -3.66
CA LEU A 172 -0.90 -27.17 -3.65
C LEU A 172 -0.64 -27.78 -2.27
N SER A 173 -1.33 -27.30 -1.22
CA SER A 173 -1.11 -27.70 0.17
C SER A 173 0.36 -27.54 0.61
N VAL A 174 0.99 -26.42 0.26
CA VAL A 174 2.38 -26.10 0.59
C VAL A 174 2.48 -24.87 1.50
N SER A 175 3.63 -24.69 2.15
CA SER A 175 3.90 -23.45 2.87
C SER A 175 3.91 -22.25 1.93
N VAL A 176 3.22 -21.16 2.34
CA VAL A 176 3.21 -19.88 1.61
C VAL A 176 4.62 -19.27 1.49
N GLU A 177 5.56 -19.64 2.35
CA GLU A 177 6.96 -19.19 2.28
C GLU A 177 7.67 -19.66 1.00
N ASN A 178 7.23 -20.79 0.43
CA ASN A 178 7.76 -21.29 -0.82
C ASN A 178 7.16 -20.62 -2.06
N VAL A 179 6.13 -19.79 -1.91
CA VAL A 179 5.38 -19.25 -3.05
C VAL A 179 5.81 -17.81 -3.36
N HIS A 180 6.23 -17.60 -4.60
CA HIS A 180 6.45 -16.28 -5.17
C HIS A 180 5.44 -16.03 -6.28
N ALA A 181 4.83 -14.85 -6.32
CA ALA A 181 3.89 -14.46 -7.35
C ALA A 181 4.01 -12.97 -7.65
N PHE A 182 3.71 -12.60 -8.89
CA PHE A 182 3.63 -11.22 -9.34
C PHE A 182 2.26 -10.91 -9.92
N VAL A 183 1.69 -9.80 -9.47
CA VAL A 183 0.49 -9.19 -10.04
C VAL A 183 0.83 -7.75 -10.38
N LEU A 184 0.68 -7.38 -11.65
CA LEU A 184 0.96 -6.06 -12.19
C LEU A 184 -0.35 -5.33 -12.53
N GLY A 185 -0.19 -4.13 -13.13
CA GLY A 185 -1.33 -3.33 -13.60
C GLY A 185 -1.96 -2.49 -12.49
N GLY A 186 -3.08 -1.83 -12.83
CA GLY A 186 -3.86 -1.03 -11.88
C GLY A 186 -4.47 -1.89 -10.78
N HIS A 187 -4.50 -1.34 -9.57
CA HIS A 187 -5.07 -2.02 -8.40
C HIS A 187 -6.60 -2.06 -8.49
N GLY A 188 -7.16 -3.19 -8.91
CA GLY A 188 -8.60 -3.40 -9.09
C GLY A 188 -8.89 -4.51 -10.10
N ASP A 189 -10.06 -4.42 -10.76
CA ASP A 189 -10.58 -5.47 -11.65
C ASP A 189 -9.70 -5.72 -12.90
N THR A 190 -8.80 -4.77 -13.21
CA THR A 190 -7.90 -4.84 -14.36
C THR A 190 -6.47 -5.23 -14.00
N MET A 191 -6.24 -5.73 -12.78
CA MET A 191 -4.93 -6.26 -12.40
C MET A 191 -4.48 -7.39 -13.33
N VAL A 192 -3.18 -7.56 -13.46
CA VAL A 192 -2.55 -8.52 -14.40
C VAL A 192 -1.72 -9.54 -13.61
N PRO A 193 -2.32 -10.64 -13.17
CA PRO A 193 -1.56 -11.76 -12.59
C PRO A 193 -0.61 -12.36 -13.63
N LEU A 194 0.59 -12.74 -13.20
CA LEU A 194 1.61 -13.33 -14.06
C LEU A 194 1.93 -14.78 -13.63
N PRO A 195 1.09 -15.77 -14.01
CA PRO A 195 1.31 -17.18 -13.65
C PRO A 195 2.65 -17.72 -14.12
N ARG A 196 3.10 -17.33 -15.31
CA ARG A 196 4.36 -17.73 -15.90
C ARG A 196 5.57 -17.39 -15.02
N LEU A 197 5.49 -16.27 -14.29
CA LEU A 197 6.54 -15.79 -13.39
C LEU A 197 6.26 -16.14 -11.92
N SER A 198 5.17 -16.84 -11.65
CA SER A 198 4.84 -17.29 -10.30
C SER A 198 5.40 -18.69 -10.06
N THR A 199 6.03 -18.90 -8.90
CA THR A 199 6.78 -20.12 -8.61
C THR A 199 6.48 -20.64 -7.21
N VAL A 200 6.70 -21.96 -7.03
CA VAL A 200 6.76 -22.62 -5.73
C VAL A 200 8.15 -23.24 -5.60
N ALA A 201 8.95 -22.77 -4.64
CA ALA A 201 10.34 -23.15 -4.46
C ALA A 201 11.18 -23.10 -5.77
N GLY A 202 10.93 -22.07 -6.60
CA GLY A 202 11.59 -21.88 -7.89
C GLY A 202 10.99 -22.67 -9.06
N ILE A 203 10.01 -23.55 -8.83
CA ILE A 203 9.32 -24.30 -9.88
C ILE A 203 8.15 -23.45 -10.40
N PRO A 204 8.07 -23.11 -11.70
CA PRO A 204 6.93 -22.38 -12.24
C PRO A 204 5.60 -23.10 -11.98
N ILE A 205 4.57 -22.36 -11.55
CA ILE A 205 3.26 -22.98 -11.27
C ILE A 205 2.62 -23.60 -12.50
N THR A 206 3.02 -23.16 -13.70
CA THR A 206 2.60 -23.75 -14.98
C THR A 206 3.08 -25.20 -15.18
N GLN A 207 4.06 -25.65 -14.39
CA GLN A 207 4.50 -27.06 -14.36
C GLN A 207 3.83 -27.86 -13.24
N LEU A 208 3.17 -27.21 -12.29
CA LEU A 208 2.58 -27.84 -11.12
C LEU A 208 1.05 -27.94 -11.19
N LEU A 209 0.41 -27.05 -11.94
CA LEU A 209 -1.04 -26.93 -12.03
C LEU A 209 -1.51 -26.93 -13.49
N SER A 210 -2.72 -27.43 -13.71
CA SER A 210 -3.38 -27.31 -15.02
C SER A 210 -3.76 -25.85 -15.30
N LYS A 211 -3.95 -25.54 -16.59
CA LYS A 211 -4.34 -24.20 -17.01
C LYS A 211 -5.66 -23.75 -16.35
N GLU A 212 -6.63 -24.65 -16.22
CA GLU A 212 -7.95 -24.36 -15.62
C GLU A 212 -7.82 -23.98 -14.15
N ARG A 213 -6.88 -24.64 -13.40
CA ARG A 213 -6.63 -24.31 -11.98
C ARG A 213 -5.92 -22.97 -11.85
N ILE A 214 -4.97 -22.69 -12.72
CA ILE A 214 -4.27 -21.39 -12.77
C ILE A 214 -5.25 -20.26 -13.09
N ASP A 215 -6.11 -20.42 -14.11
CA ASP A 215 -7.12 -19.43 -14.49
C ASP A 215 -8.09 -19.16 -13.32
N ALA A 216 -8.51 -20.21 -12.60
CA ALA A 216 -9.35 -20.08 -11.40
C ALA A 216 -8.65 -19.30 -10.27
N ILE A 217 -7.36 -19.54 -10.03
CA ILE A 217 -6.55 -18.79 -9.04
C ILE A 217 -6.41 -17.34 -9.45
N CYS A 218 -6.09 -17.04 -10.71
CA CYS A 218 -5.97 -15.68 -11.22
C CYS A 218 -7.30 -14.91 -11.06
N LYS A 219 -8.42 -15.55 -11.45
CA LYS A 219 -9.75 -14.97 -11.26
C LYS A 219 -10.05 -14.68 -9.79
N ARG A 220 -9.82 -15.64 -8.89
CA ARG A 220 -10.05 -15.45 -7.46
C ARG A 220 -9.14 -14.36 -6.87
N THR A 221 -7.92 -14.23 -7.38
CA THR A 221 -7.01 -13.14 -6.98
C THR A 221 -7.60 -11.77 -7.31
N ALA A 222 -8.13 -11.59 -8.51
CA ALA A 222 -8.79 -10.35 -8.92
C ALA A 222 -10.07 -10.08 -8.11
N ASP A 223 -10.86 -11.11 -7.85
CA ASP A 223 -12.11 -11.02 -7.09
C ASP A 223 -11.89 -10.95 -5.56
N GLY A 224 -10.66 -11.13 -5.05
CA GLY A 224 -10.39 -11.34 -3.63
C GLY A 224 -10.84 -10.20 -2.70
N GLY A 225 -10.81 -8.96 -3.18
CA GLY A 225 -11.37 -7.82 -2.44
C GLY A 225 -12.89 -7.89 -2.30
N ALA A 226 -13.58 -8.24 -3.37
CA ALA A 226 -15.03 -8.41 -3.38
C ALA A 226 -15.48 -9.63 -2.56
N GLU A 227 -14.72 -10.74 -2.63
CA GLU A 227 -14.97 -11.95 -1.82
C GLU A 227 -14.96 -11.60 -0.32
N ILE A 228 -13.94 -10.90 0.17
CA ILE A 228 -13.85 -10.47 1.57
C ILE A 228 -14.99 -9.52 1.93
N THR A 229 -15.26 -8.52 1.09
CA THR A 229 -16.35 -7.55 1.34
C THR A 229 -17.70 -8.25 1.47
N LYS A 230 -17.95 -9.27 0.67
CA LYS A 230 -19.18 -10.07 0.75
C LYS A 230 -19.29 -10.87 2.06
N LEU A 231 -18.18 -11.39 2.56
CA LEU A 231 -18.13 -12.22 3.77
C LEU A 231 -18.17 -11.40 5.06
N VAL A 232 -17.49 -10.24 5.09
CA VAL A 232 -17.30 -9.43 6.31
C VAL A 232 -18.24 -8.22 6.36
N GLY A 233 -18.84 -7.83 5.22
CA GLY A 233 -19.71 -6.65 5.13
C GLY A 233 -18.96 -5.32 4.95
N THR A 234 -17.62 -5.36 4.91
CA THR A 234 -16.76 -4.19 4.69
C THR A 234 -15.48 -4.60 3.96
N SER A 235 -14.69 -3.60 3.51
CA SER A 235 -13.42 -3.87 2.84
C SER A 235 -12.42 -4.57 3.75
N ALA A 236 -11.52 -5.37 3.18
CA ALA A 236 -10.39 -5.96 3.88
C ALA A 236 -9.52 -4.89 4.57
N TRP A 237 -8.91 -5.23 5.71
CA TRP A 237 -8.01 -4.31 6.42
C TRP A 237 -6.71 -4.96 6.90
N TYR A 238 -6.69 -6.24 7.30
CA TYR A 238 -5.48 -6.90 7.76
C TYR A 238 -4.42 -7.02 6.65
N ALA A 239 -4.77 -7.67 5.54
CA ALA A 239 -3.84 -7.88 4.44
C ALA A 239 -3.35 -6.57 3.80
N PRO A 240 -4.19 -5.54 3.51
CA PRO A 240 -3.68 -4.27 3.01
C PRO A 240 -2.82 -3.53 4.05
N GLY A 241 -3.15 -3.62 5.34
CA GLY A 241 -2.32 -3.04 6.40
C GLY A 241 -0.93 -3.68 6.47
N GLU A 242 -0.85 -5.02 6.47
CA GLU A 242 0.43 -5.74 6.45
C GLU A 242 1.21 -5.49 5.16
N SER A 243 0.55 -5.37 4.00
CA SER A 243 1.21 -5.05 2.74
C SER A 243 1.87 -3.66 2.78
N ALA A 244 1.20 -2.66 3.35
CA ALA A 244 1.79 -1.35 3.53
C ALA A 244 2.95 -1.39 4.56
N ALA A 245 2.81 -2.13 5.65
CA ALA A 245 3.86 -2.31 6.65
C ALA A 245 5.09 -3.03 6.06
N GLU A 246 4.91 -3.99 5.14
CA GLU A 246 6.00 -4.64 4.40
C GLU A 246 6.78 -3.63 3.54
N MET A 247 6.08 -2.71 2.87
CA MET A 247 6.74 -1.64 2.11
C MET A 247 7.53 -0.70 3.04
N VAL A 248 6.92 -0.28 4.16
CA VAL A 248 7.59 0.55 5.18
C VAL A 248 8.83 -0.15 5.72
N GLU A 249 8.75 -1.43 6.05
CA GLU A 249 9.90 -2.21 6.51
C GLU A 249 11.03 -2.28 5.47
N ALA A 250 10.66 -2.47 4.18
CA ALA A 250 11.63 -2.49 3.09
C ALA A 250 12.38 -1.16 2.94
N ILE A 251 11.66 -0.05 3.12
CA ILE A 251 12.22 1.32 3.10
C ILE A 251 13.12 1.55 4.31
N LEU A 252 12.57 1.39 5.51
CA LEU A 252 13.28 1.75 6.75
C LEU A 252 14.53 0.89 6.99
N LYS A 253 14.50 -0.39 6.64
CA LYS A 253 15.64 -1.31 6.77
C LYS A 253 16.52 -1.37 5.52
N ASP A 254 16.26 -0.55 4.52
CA ASP A 254 17.01 -0.53 3.24
C ASP A 254 17.16 -1.93 2.61
N LYS A 255 16.06 -2.70 2.60
CA LYS A 255 16.11 -4.12 2.22
C LYS A 255 16.39 -4.37 0.75
N LYS A 256 16.27 -3.37 -0.13
CA LYS A 256 16.36 -3.53 -1.59
C LYS A 256 15.39 -4.61 -2.11
N LYS A 257 14.23 -4.71 -1.48
CA LYS A 257 13.24 -5.73 -1.78
C LYS A 257 12.56 -5.42 -3.12
N ILE A 258 12.35 -6.45 -3.93
CA ILE A 258 11.59 -6.33 -5.17
C ILE A 258 10.12 -6.61 -4.83
N LEU A 259 9.28 -5.58 -4.99
CA LEU A 259 7.85 -5.63 -4.72
C LEU A 259 7.07 -5.03 -5.90
N PRO A 260 5.90 -5.58 -6.25
CA PRO A 260 5.00 -4.93 -7.20
C PRO A 260 4.25 -3.80 -6.50
N CYS A 261 4.61 -2.57 -6.84
CA CYS A 261 4.02 -1.34 -6.29
C CYS A 261 3.49 -0.45 -7.41
N SER A 262 2.54 0.41 -7.10
CA SER A 262 2.13 1.46 -8.03
C SER A 262 3.19 2.56 -8.06
N ALA A 263 3.78 2.77 -9.25
CA ALA A 263 4.88 3.70 -9.50
C ALA A 263 4.56 4.62 -10.68
N TYR A 264 5.07 5.85 -10.65
CA TYR A 264 4.95 6.77 -11.78
C TYR A 264 5.89 6.37 -12.91
N LEU A 265 5.32 6.08 -14.08
CA LEU A 265 6.06 5.62 -15.24
C LEU A 265 6.37 6.78 -16.21
N GLU A 266 7.59 6.80 -16.74
CA GLU A 266 8.09 7.79 -17.70
C GLU A 266 8.46 7.17 -19.05
N GLY A 267 8.00 5.96 -19.33
CA GLY A 267 8.22 5.20 -20.56
C GLY A 267 8.38 3.72 -20.33
N GLU A 268 8.60 3.31 -19.09
CA GLU A 268 8.71 1.91 -18.71
C GLU A 268 7.41 1.18 -19.08
N TYR A 269 7.52 -0.04 -19.59
CA TYR A 269 6.40 -0.85 -20.10
C TYR A 269 5.58 -0.17 -21.22
N GLY A 270 6.13 0.86 -21.90
CA GLY A 270 5.41 1.66 -22.89
C GLY A 270 4.42 2.67 -22.30
N VAL A 271 4.36 2.79 -20.97
CA VAL A 271 3.42 3.67 -20.24
C VAL A 271 4.14 4.95 -19.80
N LYS A 272 3.52 6.10 -20.04
CA LYS A 272 4.12 7.39 -19.68
C LYS A 272 3.13 8.33 -19.03
N GLY A 273 3.56 8.98 -17.95
CA GLY A 273 2.83 10.09 -17.33
C GLY A 273 1.76 9.68 -16.32
N GLN A 274 1.76 8.43 -15.89
CA GLN A 274 0.78 7.91 -14.93
C GLN A 274 1.35 6.85 -13.99
N PHE A 275 0.67 6.64 -12.89
CA PHE A 275 0.94 5.53 -11.97
C PHE A 275 0.39 4.21 -12.50
N LEU A 276 1.15 3.14 -12.31
CA LEU A 276 0.73 1.78 -12.63
C LEU A 276 1.52 0.78 -11.78
N GLY A 277 0.92 -0.35 -11.41
CA GLY A 277 1.56 -1.42 -10.65
C GLY A 277 2.61 -2.16 -11.47
N VAL A 278 3.88 -2.05 -11.07
CA VAL A 278 5.05 -2.69 -11.71
C VAL A 278 6.04 -3.16 -10.66
N PRO A 279 6.97 -4.09 -10.98
CA PRO A 279 8.01 -4.50 -10.05
C PRO A 279 8.98 -3.34 -9.81
N VAL A 280 9.20 -3.00 -8.53
CA VAL A 280 10.16 -1.98 -8.12
C VAL A 280 11.15 -2.53 -7.11
N LYS A 281 12.39 -2.06 -7.15
CA LYS A 281 13.35 -2.27 -6.07
C LYS A 281 13.14 -1.17 -5.04
N LEU A 282 12.71 -1.55 -3.84
CA LEU A 282 12.36 -0.66 -2.76
C LEU A 282 13.43 -0.66 -1.67
N GLY A 283 13.97 0.51 -1.39
CA GLY A 283 15.01 0.73 -0.38
C GLY A 283 14.88 2.08 0.33
N ALA A 284 15.91 2.52 1.02
CA ALA A 284 15.89 3.71 1.87
C ALA A 284 15.52 5.02 1.16
N ASN A 285 15.74 5.09 -0.16
CA ASN A 285 15.39 6.27 -0.95
C ASN A 285 14.01 6.17 -1.62
N GLY A 286 13.21 5.15 -1.27
CA GLY A 286 11.97 4.82 -1.94
C GLY A 286 12.19 3.87 -3.12
N ILE A 287 11.64 4.17 -4.29
CA ILE A 287 11.88 3.39 -5.51
C ILE A 287 13.30 3.70 -6.01
N GLU A 288 14.17 2.70 -5.98
CA GLU A 288 15.54 2.84 -6.48
C GLU A 288 15.69 2.36 -7.92
N GLN A 289 14.75 1.54 -8.38
CA GLN A 289 14.72 1.03 -9.75
C GLN A 289 13.32 0.51 -10.06
N ILE A 290 12.80 0.82 -11.24
CA ILE A 290 11.70 0.10 -11.87
C ILE A 290 12.33 -1.04 -12.66
N ILE A 291 11.83 -2.27 -12.46
CA ILE A 291 12.36 -3.45 -13.13
C ILE A 291 11.42 -3.80 -14.27
N GLU A 292 11.92 -3.63 -15.50
CA GLU A 292 11.18 -4.03 -16.68
C GLU A 292 11.43 -5.53 -16.95
N ILE A 293 10.37 -6.32 -16.82
CA ILE A 293 10.36 -7.73 -17.19
C ILE A 293 9.80 -7.88 -18.61
N ARG A 294 10.32 -8.82 -19.36
CA ARG A 294 9.79 -9.13 -20.68
C ARG A 294 8.42 -9.80 -20.55
N LEU A 295 7.38 -9.13 -21.00
CA LEU A 295 6.03 -9.64 -21.06
C LEU A 295 5.80 -10.39 -22.37
N GLU A 296 4.95 -11.43 -22.33
CA GLU A 296 4.41 -12.05 -23.52
C GLU A 296 3.32 -11.16 -24.13
N ALA A 297 2.93 -11.42 -25.39
CA ALA A 297 2.03 -10.54 -26.12
C ALA A 297 0.64 -10.35 -25.44
N ASP A 298 0.11 -11.41 -24.85
CA ASP A 298 -1.15 -11.38 -24.09
C ASP A 298 -1.02 -10.69 -22.74
N GLU A 299 0.12 -10.86 -22.05
CA GLU A 299 0.46 -10.16 -20.81
C GLU A 299 0.59 -8.64 -21.06
N GLN A 300 1.28 -8.25 -22.15
CA GLN A 300 1.42 -6.85 -22.54
C GLN A 300 0.06 -6.23 -22.91
N ALA A 301 -0.75 -6.93 -23.70
CA ALA A 301 -2.09 -6.44 -24.05
C ALA A 301 -2.99 -6.27 -22.80
N ALA A 302 -2.88 -7.16 -21.82
CA ALA A 302 -3.58 -7.03 -20.55
C ALA A 302 -3.08 -5.81 -19.75
N LEU A 303 -1.76 -5.57 -19.73
CA LEU A 303 -1.18 -4.41 -19.05
C LEU A 303 -1.58 -3.09 -19.73
N ASP A 304 -1.59 -3.04 -21.07
CA ASP A 304 -2.02 -1.87 -21.84
C ASP A 304 -3.48 -1.52 -21.55
N LYS A 305 -4.35 -2.54 -21.49
CA LYS A 305 -5.76 -2.38 -21.11
C LYS A 305 -5.89 -1.86 -19.68
N SER A 306 -5.08 -2.37 -18.77
CA SER A 306 -5.05 -1.93 -17.38
C SER A 306 -4.59 -0.48 -17.26
N ALA A 307 -3.54 -0.11 -17.98
CA ALA A 307 -3.04 1.27 -18.04
C ALA A 307 -4.08 2.25 -18.60
N ALA A 308 -4.82 1.86 -19.65
CA ALA A 308 -5.91 2.66 -20.19
C ALA A 308 -7.04 2.89 -19.16
N ALA A 309 -7.42 1.86 -18.41
CA ALA A 309 -8.44 1.98 -17.37
C ALA A 309 -8.01 2.90 -16.21
N VAL A 310 -6.73 2.86 -15.82
CA VAL A 310 -6.16 3.79 -14.83
C VAL A 310 -6.18 5.22 -15.37
N LYS A 311 -5.79 5.39 -16.63
CA LYS A 311 -5.78 6.73 -17.27
C LYS A 311 -7.18 7.36 -17.30
N GLU A 312 -8.21 6.61 -17.63
CA GLU A 312 -9.60 7.10 -17.57
C GLU A 312 -9.96 7.66 -16.18
N LEU A 313 -9.51 7.01 -15.10
CA LEU A 313 -9.73 7.51 -13.73
C LEU A 313 -8.97 8.81 -13.45
N ILE A 314 -7.72 8.89 -13.92
CA ILE A 314 -6.87 10.07 -13.73
C ILE A 314 -7.47 11.26 -14.49
N ASP A 315 -7.97 11.05 -15.70
CA ASP A 315 -8.53 12.10 -16.55
C ASP A 315 -9.84 12.72 -15.99
N VAL A 316 -10.56 11.99 -15.13
CA VAL A 316 -11.75 12.53 -14.41
C VAL A 316 -11.32 13.52 -13.32
N ILE A 317 -10.15 13.34 -12.71
CA ILE A 317 -9.65 14.25 -11.69
C ILE A 317 -9.10 15.52 -12.34
N LYS A 318 -9.78 16.63 -12.16
CA LYS A 318 -9.30 17.95 -12.61
C LYS A 318 -8.21 18.43 -11.62
N MET A 319 -6.97 18.03 -11.89
CA MET A 319 -5.77 18.45 -11.13
C MET A 319 -5.21 19.77 -11.63
#